data_6b608ed51f71b9d3f2d434955303b76f
#
_entry.id   6b608ed51f71b9d3f2d434955303b76f
#
_cell.length_a   1.000
_cell.length_b   1.000
_cell.length_c   1.000
_cell.angle_alpha   90.00
_cell.angle_beta   90.00
_cell.angle_gamma   90.00
#
_symmetry.space_group_name_H-M   'P 1'
#
loop_
_entity.id
_entity.type
_entity.pdbx_description
1 polymer ?
#
loop_
_entity_poly.entity_id
_entity_poly.type
_entity_poly.pdbx_seq_one_letter_code
_entity_poly.pdbx_strand_id
1 'polypeptide(L)'
;EGGVNTELCRLLGLQDTISVGEDSIMRVGNLPETMMLDDFAAMVQNKLNTVARISGSNTPVSRIAVIGGSGGAEYEQAHEAGAQVLVTGECKHSDAIAASVLNLNIIAAGHYQTENPVLIPLAAYLRSNTEGVEYMISKVNTPTFRTCGRCTE
;
A
#
# COMPACT_ATOMS: atom_id res chain seq x y z
N GLU A 1 6.79 -9.76 14.57
CA GLU A 1 6.09 -8.57 14.01
C GLU A 1 6.96 -7.99 12.91
N GLY A 2 6.44 -7.89 11.72
CA GLY A 2 7.14 -7.43 10.54
C GLY A 2 6.46 -7.98 9.29
N GLY A 3 6.79 -7.45 8.12
CA GLY A 3 6.29 -7.89 6.83
C GLY A 3 5.89 -6.75 5.93
N VAL A 4 5.46 -7.10 4.71
CA VAL A 4 5.14 -6.13 3.64
C VAL A 4 4.21 -5.03 4.13
N ASN A 5 3.06 -5.41 4.68
CA ASN A 5 2.01 -4.44 5.03
C ASN A 5 2.35 -3.62 6.28
N THR A 6 3.14 -4.18 7.21
CA THR A 6 3.67 -3.41 8.35
C THR A 6 4.65 -2.33 7.87
N GLU A 7 5.53 -2.68 6.92
CA GLU A 7 6.48 -1.72 6.35
C GLU A 7 5.76 -0.64 5.52
N LEU A 8 4.72 -1.01 4.76
CA LEU A 8 3.90 -0.02 4.05
C LEU A 8 3.23 0.96 5.02
N CYS A 9 2.64 0.47 6.12
CA CYS A 9 2.05 1.36 7.15
C CYS A 9 3.10 2.32 7.70
N ARG A 10 4.31 1.83 8.00
CA ARG A 10 5.42 2.66 8.49
C ARG A 10 5.82 3.73 7.48
N LEU A 11 5.96 3.37 6.20
CA LEU A 11 6.31 4.30 5.12
C LEU A 11 5.24 5.37 4.91
N LEU A 12 3.98 4.99 5.01
CA LEU A 12 2.85 5.90 4.89
C LEU A 12 2.56 6.71 6.16
N GLY A 13 3.30 6.44 7.25
CA GLY A 13 3.15 7.16 8.53
C GLY A 13 1.87 6.84 9.28
N LEU A 14 1.27 5.67 9.04
CA LEU A 14 0.04 5.27 9.73
C LEU A 14 0.30 4.94 11.19
N GLN A 15 -0.59 5.41 12.06
CA GLN A 15 -0.60 5.20 13.50
C GLN A 15 -1.68 4.20 13.91
N ASP A 16 -1.56 3.65 15.12
CA ASP A 16 -2.53 2.73 15.74
C ASP A 16 -2.93 1.57 14.81
N THR A 17 -1.92 0.97 14.16
CA THR A 17 -2.16 -0.06 13.15
C THR A 17 -2.59 -1.38 13.78
N ILE A 18 -3.65 -1.97 13.24
CA ILE A 18 -4.17 -3.29 13.61
C ILE A 18 -4.15 -4.24 12.42
N SER A 19 -4.07 -5.54 12.71
CA SER A 19 -4.27 -6.61 11.71
C SER A 19 -5.76 -6.86 11.51
N VAL A 20 -6.18 -7.09 10.27
CA VAL A 20 -7.56 -7.36 9.88
C VAL A 20 -7.61 -8.55 8.93
N GLY A 21 -8.76 -9.25 8.92
CA GLY A 21 -9.01 -10.45 8.14
C GLY A 21 -8.57 -11.74 8.83
N GLU A 22 -9.09 -12.87 8.36
CA GLU A 22 -8.78 -14.21 8.90
C GLU A 22 -7.27 -14.51 8.85
N ASP A 23 -6.62 -14.11 7.76
CA ASP A 23 -5.18 -14.29 7.55
C ASP A 23 -4.32 -13.25 8.30
N SER A 24 -4.95 -12.23 8.90
CA SER A 24 -4.26 -11.11 9.55
C SER A 24 -3.22 -10.40 8.65
N ILE A 25 -3.41 -10.46 7.33
CA ILE A 25 -2.50 -9.88 6.34
C ILE A 25 -2.71 -8.39 6.19
N MET A 26 -3.98 -7.96 6.05
CA MET A 26 -4.32 -6.55 5.93
C MET A 26 -3.94 -5.78 7.21
N ARG A 27 -3.49 -4.56 7.04
CA ARG A 27 -3.28 -3.61 8.13
C ARG A 27 -4.24 -2.44 7.95
N VAL A 28 -4.82 -1.98 9.05
CA VAL A 28 -5.63 -0.77 9.08
C VAL A 28 -5.06 0.16 10.13
N GLY A 29 -4.88 1.42 9.79
CA GLY A 29 -4.33 2.43 10.68
C GLY A 29 -4.88 3.82 10.36
N ASN A 30 -4.46 4.81 11.14
CA ASN A 30 -4.92 6.18 11.01
C ASN A 30 -3.79 7.07 10.49
N LEU A 31 -4.12 8.03 9.62
CA LEU A 31 -3.22 9.14 9.34
C LEU A 31 -3.09 10.03 10.59
N PRO A 32 -1.93 10.66 10.80
CA PRO A 32 -1.75 11.61 11.89
C PRO A 32 -2.75 12.77 11.83
N GLU A 33 -3.09 13.20 10.64
CA GLU A 33 -4.05 14.27 10.35
C GLU A 33 -4.91 13.86 9.15
N THR A 34 -6.18 14.29 9.16
CA THR A 34 -7.07 14.11 8.01
C THR A 34 -6.56 14.92 6.82
N MET A 35 -6.52 14.32 5.64
CA MET A 35 -6.15 15.01 4.40
C MET A 35 -7.09 14.65 3.26
N MET A 36 -7.05 15.39 2.16
CA MET A 36 -7.83 15.06 0.97
C MET A 36 -7.26 13.81 0.30
N LEU A 37 -8.12 13.00 -0.33
CA LEU A 37 -7.70 11.76 -1.00
C LEU A 37 -6.59 11.99 -2.02
N ASP A 38 -6.68 13.06 -2.81
CA ASP A 38 -5.68 13.37 -3.84
C ASP A 38 -4.31 13.71 -3.23
N ASP A 39 -4.30 14.44 -2.09
CA ASP A 39 -3.07 14.75 -1.35
C ASP A 39 -2.46 13.48 -0.76
N PHE A 40 -3.30 12.61 -0.19
CA PHE A 40 -2.85 11.30 0.30
C PHE A 40 -2.28 10.43 -0.83
N ALA A 41 -2.95 10.39 -1.98
CA ALA A 41 -2.46 9.65 -3.14
C ALA A 41 -1.13 10.22 -3.66
N ALA A 42 -0.96 11.53 -3.67
CA ALA A 42 0.32 12.16 -4.02
C ALA A 42 1.42 11.77 -3.01
N MET A 43 1.10 11.70 -1.72
CA MET A 43 2.02 11.21 -0.70
C MET A 43 2.40 9.75 -0.94
N VAL A 44 1.44 8.86 -1.23
CA VAL A 44 1.67 7.45 -1.57
C VAL A 44 2.62 7.35 -2.78
N GLN A 45 2.35 8.09 -3.86
CA GLN A 45 3.20 8.11 -5.06
C GLN A 45 4.65 8.51 -4.74
N ASN A 46 4.82 9.56 -3.94
CA ASN A 46 6.14 10.04 -3.55
C ASN A 46 6.87 9.02 -2.66
N LYS A 47 6.19 8.44 -1.67
CA LYS A 47 6.79 7.47 -0.74
C LYS A 47 7.20 6.16 -1.40
N LEU A 48 6.41 5.71 -2.40
CA LEU A 48 6.64 4.45 -3.11
C LEU A 48 7.34 4.65 -4.46
N ASN A 49 7.67 5.89 -4.84
CA ASN A 49 8.25 6.25 -6.13
C ASN A 49 7.50 5.60 -7.30
N THR A 50 6.21 5.87 -7.40
CA THR A 50 5.30 5.23 -8.35
C THR A 50 4.31 6.23 -8.96
N VAL A 51 3.58 5.79 -9.97
CA VAL A 51 2.35 6.44 -10.44
C VAL A 51 1.18 5.58 -10.00
N ALA A 52 0.36 6.09 -9.09
CA ALA A 52 -0.81 5.37 -8.60
C ALA A 52 -2.06 5.67 -9.45
N ARG A 53 -2.95 4.68 -9.52
CA ARG A 53 -4.31 4.86 -10.03
C ARG A 53 -5.25 5.01 -8.85
N ILE A 54 -6.19 5.94 -8.96
CA ILE A 54 -7.15 6.24 -7.90
C ILE A 54 -8.56 5.89 -8.42
N SER A 55 -9.35 5.23 -7.58
CA SER A 55 -10.79 5.09 -7.75
C SER A 55 -11.48 5.68 -6.53
N GLY A 56 -12.39 6.61 -6.75
CA GLY A 56 -13.14 7.29 -5.70
C GLY A 56 -13.20 8.80 -5.90
N SER A 57 -13.76 9.49 -4.91
CA SER A 57 -13.95 10.94 -4.90
C SER A 57 -12.94 11.61 -4.00
N ASN A 58 -12.48 12.80 -4.37
CA ASN A 58 -11.55 13.59 -3.56
C ASN A 58 -12.23 14.13 -2.29
N THR A 59 -12.34 13.27 -1.29
CA THR A 59 -12.95 13.55 0.03
C THR A 59 -11.90 13.47 1.14
N PRO A 60 -12.17 14.06 2.32
CA PRO A 60 -11.29 13.90 3.48
C PRO A 60 -11.19 12.44 3.92
N VAL A 61 -9.95 11.98 4.15
CA VAL A 61 -9.64 10.62 4.59
C VAL A 61 -8.68 10.63 5.77
N SER A 62 -8.84 9.68 6.67
CA SER A 62 -7.99 9.53 7.85
C SER A 62 -7.71 8.07 8.20
N ARG A 63 -8.65 7.14 7.93
CA ARG A 63 -8.51 5.73 8.25
C ARG A 63 -8.23 4.93 6.98
N ILE A 64 -7.09 4.26 6.96
CA ILE A 64 -6.49 3.66 5.77
C ILE A 64 -6.28 2.17 5.99
N ALA A 65 -6.75 1.36 5.04
CA ALA A 65 -6.38 -0.06 4.92
C ALA A 65 -5.20 -0.20 3.95
N VAL A 66 -4.31 -1.14 4.24
CA VAL A 66 -3.13 -1.42 3.43
C VAL A 66 -2.98 -2.92 3.22
N ILE A 67 -2.85 -3.31 1.96
CA ILE A 67 -2.51 -4.67 1.55
C ILE A 67 -1.69 -4.61 0.25
N GLY A 68 -0.42 -4.95 0.31
CA GLY A 68 0.49 -4.94 -0.85
C GLY A 68 0.14 -6.00 -1.88
N GLY A 69 0.76 -5.92 -3.04
CA GLY A 69 0.52 -6.87 -4.13
C GLY A 69 -0.89 -6.79 -4.70
N SER A 70 -1.53 -7.91 -4.97
CA SER A 70 -2.86 -8.00 -5.59
C SER A 70 -4.01 -8.02 -4.57
N GLY A 71 -4.01 -7.06 -3.63
CA GLY A 71 -4.98 -6.99 -2.53
C GLY A 71 -6.30 -6.29 -2.86
N GLY A 72 -6.55 -5.90 -4.11
CA GLY A 72 -7.76 -5.14 -4.47
C GLY A 72 -9.09 -5.88 -4.25
N ALA A 73 -9.08 -7.20 -4.22
CA ALA A 73 -10.27 -8.01 -3.94
C ALA A 73 -10.72 -7.95 -2.47
N GLU A 74 -9.85 -7.51 -1.57
CA GLU A 74 -10.11 -7.43 -0.13
C GLU A 74 -10.83 -6.14 0.30
N TYR A 75 -11.48 -5.48 -0.65
CA TYR A 75 -12.19 -4.22 -0.43
C TYR A 75 -13.32 -4.34 0.61
N GLU A 76 -14.03 -5.48 0.68
CA GLU A 76 -15.08 -5.72 1.67
C GLU A 76 -14.52 -5.72 3.09
N GLN A 77 -13.43 -6.45 3.32
CA GLN A 77 -12.75 -6.48 4.62
C GLN A 77 -12.22 -5.10 5.03
N ALA A 78 -11.69 -4.32 4.06
CA ALA A 78 -11.25 -2.96 4.31
C ALA A 78 -12.41 -2.05 4.75
N HIS A 79 -13.56 -2.16 4.06
CA HIS A 79 -14.78 -1.43 4.40
C HIS A 79 -15.31 -1.81 5.78
N GLU A 80 -15.42 -3.11 6.08
CA GLU A 80 -15.88 -3.63 7.39
C GLU A 80 -14.99 -3.17 8.55
N ALA A 81 -13.69 -3.02 8.30
CA ALA A 81 -12.75 -2.44 9.25
C ALA A 81 -12.85 -0.91 9.40
N GLY A 82 -13.79 -0.28 8.68
CA GLY A 82 -14.05 1.15 8.72
C GLY A 82 -13.01 1.99 7.96
N ALA A 83 -12.25 1.39 7.05
CA ALA A 83 -11.33 2.15 6.22
C ALA A 83 -12.09 3.02 5.20
N GLN A 84 -11.54 4.19 4.90
CA GLN A 84 -12.03 5.10 3.87
C GLN A 84 -11.26 4.94 2.56
N VAL A 85 -10.06 4.36 2.66
CA VAL A 85 -9.18 4.10 1.52
C VAL A 85 -8.54 2.72 1.71
N LEU A 86 -8.48 1.94 0.62
CA LEU A 86 -7.63 0.77 0.50
C LEU A 86 -6.43 1.11 -0.40
N VAL A 87 -5.23 1.09 0.17
CA VAL A 87 -3.97 1.15 -0.57
C VAL A 87 -3.51 -0.26 -0.89
N THR A 88 -3.35 -0.55 -2.18
CA THR A 88 -2.91 -1.86 -2.68
C THR A 88 -1.96 -1.72 -3.86
N GLY A 89 -1.33 -2.82 -4.30
CA GLY A 89 -0.51 -2.81 -5.52
C GLY A 89 -1.38 -2.87 -6.77
N GLU A 90 -2.34 -3.78 -6.80
CA GLU A 90 -3.20 -4.03 -7.97
C GLU A 90 -4.66 -4.14 -7.56
N CYS A 91 -5.54 -3.59 -8.40
CA CYS A 91 -6.98 -3.70 -8.26
C CYS A 91 -7.62 -3.91 -9.63
N LYS A 92 -8.52 -4.88 -9.74
CA LYS A 92 -9.34 -5.09 -10.93
C LYS A 92 -10.38 -3.99 -11.04
N HIS A 93 -10.79 -3.69 -12.26
CA HIS A 93 -11.83 -2.70 -12.51
C HIS A 93 -13.17 -3.06 -11.82
N SER A 94 -13.54 -4.34 -11.83
CA SER A 94 -14.73 -4.84 -11.14
C SER A 94 -14.70 -4.56 -9.64
N ASP A 95 -13.54 -4.79 -9.00
CA ASP A 95 -13.37 -4.62 -7.56
C ASP A 95 -13.40 -3.13 -7.18
N ALA A 96 -12.83 -2.27 -8.04
CA ALA A 96 -12.91 -0.82 -7.88
C ALA A 96 -14.36 -0.30 -7.98
N ILE A 97 -15.18 -0.85 -8.90
CA ILE A 97 -16.60 -0.53 -8.99
C ILE A 97 -17.32 -0.97 -7.71
N ALA A 98 -17.10 -2.22 -7.27
CA ALA A 98 -17.74 -2.74 -6.07
C ALA A 98 -17.35 -1.94 -4.81
N ALA A 99 -16.09 -1.58 -4.66
CA ALA A 99 -15.61 -0.72 -3.57
C ALA A 99 -16.28 0.67 -3.60
N SER A 100 -16.51 1.23 -4.78
CA SER A 100 -17.16 2.54 -4.91
C SER A 100 -18.60 2.53 -4.43
N VAL A 101 -19.33 1.41 -4.57
CA VAL A 101 -20.69 1.22 -4.04
C VAL A 101 -20.69 1.27 -2.51
N LEU A 102 -19.60 0.83 -1.89
CA LEU A 102 -19.40 0.90 -0.44
C LEU A 102 -18.80 2.24 0.04
N ASN A 103 -18.64 3.21 -0.84
CA ASN A 103 -17.92 4.47 -0.58
C ASN A 103 -16.48 4.27 -0.11
N LEU A 104 -15.84 3.18 -0.49
CA LEU A 104 -14.43 2.92 -0.25
C LEU A 104 -13.60 3.39 -1.45
N ASN A 105 -12.65 4.27 -1.19
CA ASN A 105 -11.69 4.71 -2.20
C ASN A 105 -10.57 3.66 -2.35
N ILE A 106 -9.98 3.54 -3.54
CA ILE A 106 -8.85 2.66 -3.80
C ILE A 106 -7.69 3.45 -4.40
N ILE A 107 -6.49 3.19 -3.88
CA ILE A 107 -5.22 3.65 -4.45
C ILE A 107 -4.42 2.41 -4.85
N ALA A 108 -4.28 2.17 -6.17
CA ALA A 108 -3.47 1.09 -6.72
C ALA A 108 -2.08 1.63 -7.10
N ALA A 109 -1.08 1.28 -6.31
CA ALA A 109 0.26 1.88 -6.32
C ALA A 109 1.35 1.00 -6.95
N GLY A 110 0.97 -0.12 -7.57
CA GLY A 110 1.88 -1.07 -8.22
C GLY A 110 2.33 -2.20 -7.30
N HIS A 111 2.33 -3.42 -7.85
CA HIS A 111 2.68 -4.65 -7.13
C HIS A 111 4.10 -4.58 -6.56
N TYR A 112 5.06 -4.36 -7.44
CA TYR A 112 6.47 -4.25 -7.06
C TYR A 112 6.70 -3.14 -6.02
N GLN A 113 6.09 -1.98 -6.21
CA GLN A 113 6.30 -0.81 -5.37
C GLN A 113 5.73 -0.98 -3.97
N THR A 114 4.68 -1.77 -3.82
CA THR A 114 4.08 -2.05 -2.52
C THR A 114 4.76 -3.20 -1.77
N GLU A 115 5.45 -4.11 -2.46
CA GLU A 115 6.11 -5.26 -1.83
C GLU A 115 7.62 -5.08 -1.63
N ASN A 116 8.31 -4.52 -2.62
CA ASN A 116 9.76 -4.38 -2.60
C ASN A 116 10.35 -3.63 -1.37
N PRO A 117 9.69 -2.63 -0.80
CA PRO A 117 10.22 -1.89 0.36
C PRO A 117 10.58 -2.76 1.55
N VAL A 118 9.90 -3.90 1.76
CA VAL A 118 10.17 -4.82 2.88
C VAL A 118 11.58 -5.42 2.85
N LEU A 119 12.22 -5.45 1.69
CA LEU A 119 13.58 -6.03 1.56
C LEU A 119 14.62 -5.29 2.41
N ILE A 120 14.43 -3.98 2.63
CA ILE A 120 15.35 -3.17 3.44
C ILE A 120 15.33 -3.61 4.92
N PRO A 121 14.16 -3.56 5.62
CA PRO A 121 14.11 -4.01 7.00
C PRO A 121 14.35 -5.52 7.15
N LEU A 122 13.97 -6.35 6.17
CA LEU A 122 14.28 -7.77 6.19
C LEU A 122 15.79 -8.04 6.16
N ALA A 123 16.53 -7.40 5.26
CA ALA A 123 17.97 -7.54 5.19
C ALA A 123 18.66 -7.01 6.48
N ALA A 124 18.15 -5.94 7.05
CA ALA A 124 18.64 -5.41 8.33
C ALA A 124 18.42 -6.40 9.47
N TYR A 125 17.21 -6.98 9.56
CA TYR A 125 16.86 -8.00 10.54
C TYR A 125 17.76 -9.23 10.43
N LEU A 126 17.96 -9.76 9.23
CA LEU A 126 18.81 -10.93 8.99
C LEU A 126 20.26 -10.66 9.39
N ARG A 127 20.81 -9.49 9.03
CA ARG A 127 22.18 -9.10 9.45
C ARG A 127 22.35 -9.03 10.96
N SER A 128 21.31 -8.60 11.67
CA SER A 128 21.36 -8.47 13.13
C SER A 128 21.16 -9.80 13.89
N ASN A 129 20.63 -10.83 13.23
CA ASN A 129 20.25 -12.10 13.86
C ASN A 129 21.03 -13.32 13.35
N THR A 130 22.04 -13.11 12.52
CA THR A 130 22.90 -14.18 12.01
C THR A 130 24.36 -13.75 12.01
N GLU A 131 25.26 -14.70 12.20
CA GLU A 131 26.70 -14.50 12.13
C GLU A 131 27.31 -15.21 10.93
N GLY A 132 28.37 -14.65 10.35
CA GLY A 132 29.12 -15.28 9.28
C GLY A 132 28.42 -15.33 7.92
N VAL A 133 27.29 -14.61 7.75
CA VAL A 133 26.52 -14.56 6.50
C VAL A 133 26.46 -13.11 5.99
N GLU A 134 26.78 -12.91 4.72
CA GLU A 134 26.63 -11.63 4.03
C GLU A 134 25.26 -11.57 3.34
N TYR A 135 24.48 -10.53 3.59
CA TYR A 135 23.17 -10.28 2.98
C TYR A 135 23.24 -9.10 2.03
N MET A 136 22.86 -9.33 0.79
CA MET A 136 22.78 -8.31 -0.26
C MET A 136 21.38 -8.21 -0.84
N ILE A 137 20.90 -6.99 -1.07
CA ILE A 137 19.68 -6.75 -1.85
C ILE A 137 20.11 -6.65 -3.32
N SER A 138 19.48 -7.45 -4.18
CA SER A 138 19.75 -7.44 -5.63
C SER A 138 19.44 -6.07 -6.23
N LYS A 139 20.37 -5.54 -7.01
CA LYS A 139 20.20 -4.27 -7.76
C LYS A 139 19.59 -4.47 -9.15
N VAL A 140 19.44 -5.73 -9.59
CA VAL A 140 18.83 -6.05 -10.88
C VAL A 140 17.33 -6.37 -10.77
N ASN A 141 16.80 -6.44 -9.55
CA ASN A 141 15.38 -6.57 -9.31
C ASN A 141 14.71 -5.20 -9.50
N THR A 142 14.10 -5.00 -10.65
CA THR A 142 13.45 -3.74 -11.05
C THR A 142 11.97 -4.00 -11.40
N PRO A 143 11.11 -2.98 -11.37
CA PRO A 143 9.73 -3.13 -11.82
C PRO A 143 9.67 -3.69 -13.24
N THR A 144 8.85 -4.73 -13.43
CA THR A 144 8.60 -5.31 -14.76
C THR A 144 7.88 -4.31 -15.68
N PHE A 145 6.96 -3.53 -15.10
CA PHE A 145 6.25 -2.48 -15.80
C PHE A 145 6.94 -1.13 -15.60
N ARG A 146 7.03 -0.35 -16.68
CA ARG A 146 7.47 1.04 -16.65
C ARG A 146 6.33 1.96 -17.06
N THR A 147 6.24 3.12 -16.46
CA THR A 147 5.32 4.16 -16.92
C THR A 147 5.79 4.72 -18.26
N CYS A 148 4.91 4.74 -19.26
CA CYS A 148 5.12 5.53 -20.47
C CYS A 148 4.92 7.01 -20.10
N GLY A 149 5.76 7.90 -20.67
CA GLY A 149 5.63 9.35 -20.45
C GLY A 149 4.22 9.86 -20.76
N ARG A 150 3.85 11.00 -20.18
CA ARG A 150 2.52 11.60 -20.35
C ARG A 150 2.19 11.74 -21.82
N CYS A 151 1.00 11.28 -22.22
CA CYS A 151 0.33 11.90 -23.36
C CYS A 151 0.04 13.35 -22.94
N THR A 152 0.85 14.30 -23.40
CA THR A 152 0.48 15.71 -23.36
C THR A 152 -0.60 15.90 -24.42
N GLU A 153 -1.85 16.10 -23.99
CA GLU A 153 -2.86 16.73 -24.85
C GLU A 153 -2.48 18.17 -25.14
#